data_57b2a4412fd7349a6f1bc09c7a7a6ad2
#
_entry.id   57b2a4412fd7349a6f1bc09c7a7a6ad2
#
_cell.length_a   1.000
_cell.length_b   1.000
_cell.length_c   1.000
_cell.angle_alpha   90.00
_cell.angle_beta   90.00
_cell.angle_gamma   90.00
#
_symmetry.space_group_name_H-M   'P 1'
#
loop_
_entity.id
_entity.type
_entity.pdbx_description
1 polymer ?
#
loop_
_entity_poly.entity_id
_entity_poly.type
_entity_poly.pdbx_seq_one_letter_code
_entity_poly.pdbx_strand_id
1 'polypeptide(L)'
;MNKRKFLTSAAMLGAAASSAFGQKNVRHDACAASPVLLTVSGAIKHSNRGPLDPALDQLLAKHLVKFDEAYTFDFPSVAGMSRVTIKPTLEYDARPHTLSGPLLSDLLERVGAPGSGDTKIVLRAIDGYAVQTTLDTVRANRFIVATHLDGKPLSLGGLGALWAVYDADRIPELAAKPLKERFVLCPWGMYQIQVNAA
;
A
#
# COMPACT_ATOMS: atom_id res chain seq x y z
N MET A 1 30.20 -60.24 34.79
CA MET A 1 29.50 -61.09 35.83
C MET A 1 28.00 -60.73 35.74
N ASN A 2 27.19 -61.60 35.18
CA ASN A 2 25.90 -62.11 35.70
C ASN A 2 24.78 -61.07 35.93
N LYS A 3 23.55 -61.21 35.52
CA LYS A 3 22.65 -62.27 35.00
C LYS A 3 21.34 -61.54 34.61
N ARG A 4 20.79 -61.75 33.41
CA ARG A 4 19.60 -62.58 33.06
C ARG A 4 18.41 -62.54 34.03
N LYS A 5 17.22 -62.19 33.49
CA LYS A 5 15.99 -63.00 33.30
C LYS A 5 14.85 -62.07 32.91
N PHE A 6 14.22 -62.17 31.73
CA PHE A 6 13.09 -63.00 31.31
C PHE A 6 11.87 -62.96 32.24
N LEU A 7 10.75 -62.54 31.67
CA LEU A 7 9.39 -63.10 31.73
C LEU A 7 8.43 -62.25 30.90
N THR A 8 8.03 -62.69 29.74
CA THR A 8 6.81 -63.35 29.25
C THR A 8 5.47 -62.68 29.54
N SER A 9 4.83 -62.27 28.43
CA SER A 9 3.44 -62.36 27.98
C SER A 9 2.30 -61.95 28.90
N ALA A 10 1.51 -60.99 28.39
CA ALA A 10 0.06 -61.09 28.37
C ALA A 10 -0.50 -60.19 27.25
N ALA A 11 -1.08 -60.83 26.24
CA ALA A 11 -1.88 -60.21 25.21
C ALA A 11 -3.24 -59.80 25.83
N MET A 12 -3.59 -58.55 25.74
CA MET A 12 -4.98 -58.09 25.91
C MET A 12 -5.41 -57.32 24.68
N LEU A 13 -6.37 -57.91 23.97
CA LEU A 13 -7.14 -57.22 22.95
C LEU A 13 -7.89 -56.06 23.61
N GLY A 14 -7.45 -54.84 23.34
CA GLY A 14 -8.19 -53.62 23.65
C GLY A 14 -8.78 -53.06 22.36
N ALA A 15 -10.10 -53.10 22.23
CA ALA A 15 -10.82 -52.47 21.14
C ALA A 15 -10.46 -50.96 21.03
N ALA A 16 -9.82 -50.58 19.94
CA ALA A 16 -9.55 -49.18 19.63
C ALA A 16 -10.88 -48.51 19.21
N ALA A 17 -11.50 -47.83 20.14
CA ALA A 17 -12.51 -46.83 19.81
C ALA A 17 -11.79 -45.64 19.13
N SER A 18 -11.86 -45.60 17.81
CA SER A 18 -11.45 -44.43 17.03
C SER A 18 -12.37 -43.29 17.35
N SER A 19 -12.02 -42.45 18.32
CA SER A 19 -12.60 -41.13 18.50
C SER A 19 -12.15 -40.28 17.33
N ALA A 20 -13.01 -40.19 16.30
CA ALA A 20 -12.92 -39.20 15.26
C ALA A 20 -13.02 -37.83 15.92
N PHE A 21 -11.88 -37.22 16.28
CA PHE A 21 -11.83 -35.79 16.53
C PHE A 21 -12.14 -35.10 15.20
N GLY A 22 -13.42 -34.76 15.05
CA GLY A 22 -13.85 -33.84 13.99
C GLY A 22 -13.04 -32.57 14.12
N GLN A 23 -12.00 -32.42 13.29
CA GLN A 23 -11.41 -31.13 13.04
C GLN A 23 -12.55 -30.23 12.53
N LYS A 24 -13.12 -29.45 13.42
CA LYS A 24 -13.90 -28.29 12.99
C LYS A 24 -12.94 -27.45 12.16
N ASN A 25 -13.10 -27.49 10.84
CA ASN A 25 -12.61 -26.46 9.96
C ASN A 25 -13.20 -25.17 10.47
N VAL A 26 -12.46 -24.46 11.30
CA VAL A 26 -12.73 -23.06 11.60
C VAL A 26 -12.47 -22.36 10.26
N ARG A 27 -13.56 -22.16 9.51
CA ARG A 27 -13.55 -21.19 8.43
C ARG A 27 -13.19 -19.86 9.07
N HIS A 28 -11.96 -19.40 8.82
CA HIS A 28 -11.60 -18.01 9.04
C HIS A 28 -12.29 -17.16 7.98
N ASP A 29 -13.62 -17.10 8.03
CA ASP A 29 -14.43 -16.12 7.29
C ASP A 29 -14.58 -14.82 8.09
N ALA A 30 -13.57 -14.46 8.85
CA ALA A 30 -13.36 -13.07 9.20
C ALA A 30 -12.38 -12.54 8.16
N CYS A 31 -12.88 -11.76 7.20
CA CYS A 31 -12.04 -10.84 6.44
C CYS A 31 -11.31 -10.01 7.50
N ALA A 32 -10.09 -10.43 7.87
CA ALA A 32 -9.31 -9.72 8.86
C ALA A 32 -9.13 -8.31 8.30
N ALA A 33 -9.68 -7.31 9.01
CA ALA A 33 -9.58 -5.92 8.58
C ALA A 33 -8.09 -5.60 8.40
N SER A 34 -7.70 -5.31 7.17
CA SER A 34 -6.33 -4.95 6.85
C SER A 34 -6.08 -3.51 7.31
N PRO A 35 -4.90 -3.18 7.84
CA PRO A 35 -4.60 -1.81 8.24
C PRO A 35 -4.79 -0.83 7.10
N VAL A 36 -5.34 0.35 7.40
CA VAL A 36 -5.41 1.47 6.45
C VAL A 36 -3.99 1.93 6.14
N LEU A 37 -3.65 2.01 4.86
CA LEU A 37 -2.36 2.49 4.37
C LEU A 37 -2.42 3.86 3.73
N LEU A 38 -3.57 4.26 3.19
CA LEU A 38 -3.73 5.51 2.46
C LEU A 38 -5.02 6.20 2.87
N THR A 39 -4.93 7.48 3.17
CA THR A 39 -6.08 8.37 3.41
C THR A 39 -6.13 9.43 2.32
N VAL A 40 -7.26 9.55 1.64
CA VAL A 40 -7.52 10.62 0.66
C VAL A 40 -8.57 11.56 1.22
N SER A 41 -8.29 12.85 1.23
CA SER A 41 -9.17 13.87 1.79
C SER A 41 -9.25 15.13 0.92
N GLY A 42 -10.14 16.05 1.28
CA GLY A 42 -10.34 17.31 0.58
C GLY A 42 -11.52 17.26 -0.39
N ALA A 43 -11.36 17.79 -1.60
CA ALA A 43 -12.42 17.84 -2.61
C ALA A 43 -12.69 16.47 -3.23
N ILE A 44 -13.37 15.60 -2.50
CA ILE A 44 -13.77 14.24 -2.91
C ILE A 44 -15.28 14.08 -2.75
N LYS A 45 -15.92 13.20 -3.55
CA LYS A 45 -17.36 12.94 -3.50
C LYS A 45 -17.71 11.71 -2.69
N HIS A 46 -16.78 10.78 -2.55
CA HIS A 46 -16.99 9.52 -1.85
C HIS A 46 -16.12 9.47 -0.60
N SER A 47 -16.73 9.15 0.53
CA SER A 47 -16.05 8.99 1.82
C SER A 47 -16.44 7.66 2.46
N ASN A 48 -15.53 7.06 3.22
CA ASN A 48 -15.77 5.88 4.05
C ASN A 48 -15.25 6.08 5.47
N ARG A 49 -14.84 7.30 5.79
CA ARG A 49 -14.31 7.70 7.09
C ARG A 49 -14.80 9.10 7.44
N GLY A 50 -15.22 9.29 8.70
CA GLY A 50 -15.54 10.58 9.27
C GLY A 50 -14.34 11.47 9.60
N PRO A 51 -14.52 12.49 10.43
CA PRO A 51 -13.52 13.50 10.71
C PRO A 51 -12.23 12.92 11.30
N LEU A 52 -11.15 13.69 11.19
CA LEU A 52 -9.88 13.40 11.84
C LEU A 52 -10.05 13.45 13.36
N ASP A 53 -9.60 12.41 14.06
CA ASP A 53 -9.49 12.37 15.51
C ASP A 53 -8.09 12.86 15.92
N PRO A 54 -7.95 14.07 16.50
CA PRO A 54 -6.63 14.60 16.84
C PRO A 54 -5.93 13.82 17.97
N ALA A 55 -6.66 12.99 18.71
CA ALA A 55 -6.08 12.15 19.76
C ALA A 55 -5.54 10.83 19.23
N LEU A 56 -6.20 10.22 18.24
CA LEU A 56 -5.84 8.90 17.72
C LEU A 56 -5.11 8.97 16.37
N ASP A 57 -5.40 9.96 15.53
CA ASP A 57 -4.75 10.15 14.22
C ASP A 57 -3.44 10.94 14.32
N GLN A 58 -2.55 10.53 15.20
CA GLN A 58 -1.37 11.28 15.59
C GLN A 58 -0.46 11.67 14.41
N LEU A 59 -0.26 10.79 13.43
CA LEU A 59 0.59 11.09 12.27
C LEU A 59 -0.04 12.20 11.40
N LEU A 60 -1.33 12.07 11.10
CA LEU A 60 -2.07 13.09 10.35
C LEU A 60 -2.10 14.42 11.08
N ALA A 61 -2.38 14.41 12.38
CA ALA A 61 -2.42 15.62 13.23
C ALA A 61 -1.05 16.32 13.30
N LYS A 62 0.05 15.59 13.46
CA LYS A 62 1.42 16.13 13.44
C LYS A 62 1.81 16.74 12.10
N HIS A 63 1.31 16.19 11.00
CA HIS A 63 1.52 16.75 9.66
C HIS A 63 0.49 17.81 9.31
N LEU A 64 -0.29 18.32 10.30
CA LEU A 64 -1.27 19.38 10.18
C LEU A 64 -2.36 19.10 9.12
N VAL A 65 -2.64 17.84 8.87
CA VAL A 65 -3.74 17.42 8.00
C VAL A 65 -5.06 17.65 8.74
N LYS A 66 -6.06 18.16 8.02
CA LYS A 66 -7.41 18.38 8.53
C LYS A 66 -8.41 17.93 7.51
N PHE A 67 -9.46 17.26 7.96
CA PHE A 67 -10.61 16.88 7.15
C PHE A 67 -11.81 16.53 8.04
N ASP A 68 -13.01 16.76 7.51
CA ASP A 68 -14.26 16.34 8.12
C ASP A 68 -14.70 14.96 7.59
N GLU A 69 -14.27 14.65 6.35
CA GLU A 69 -14.49 13.36 5.69
C GLU A 69 -13.24 12.95 4.90
N ALA A 70 -13.02 11.65 4.79
CA ALA A 70 -11.94 11.09 4.00
C ALA A 70 -12.34 9.73 3.40
N TYR A 71 -11.58 9.29 2.40
CA TYR A 71 -11.64 7.94 1.89
C TYR A 71 -10.34 7.20 2.24
N THR A 72 -10.48 6.03 2.85
CA THR A 72 -9.34 5.22 3.27
C THR A 72 -9.22 3.96 2.44
N PHE A 73 -7.99 3.57 2.15
CA PHE A 73 -7.64 2.34 1.45
C PHE A 73 -6.69 1.52 2.32
N ASP A 74 -6.94 0.24 2.39
CA ASP A 74 -6.00 -0.77 2.86
C ASP A 74 -5.17 -1.32 1.69
N PHE A 75 -4.18 -2.20 1.97
CA PHE A 75 -3.34 -2.77 0.92
C PHE A 75 -4.14 -3.58 -0.12
N PRO A 76 -5.06 -4.49 0.28
CA PRO A 76 -5.89 -5.22 -0.69
C PRO A 76 -6.70 -4.31 -1.61
N SER A 77 -7.26 -3.23 -1.09
CA SER A 77 -8.07 -2.28 -1.86
C SER A 77 -7.27 -1.55 -2.93
N VAL A 78 -6.01 -1.15 -2.63
CA VAL A 78 -5.12 -0.53 -3.62
C VAL A 78 -4.57 -1.58 -4.59
N ALA A 79 -4.06 -2.70 -4.09
CA ALA A 79 -3.44 -3.74 -4.90
C ALA A 79 -4.43 -4.47 -5.82
N GLY A 80 -5.72 -4.46 -5.48
CA GLY A 80 -6.82 -5.04 -6.27
C GLY A 80 -7.31 -4.17 -7.42
N MET A 81 -6.87 -2.90 -7.53
CA MET A 81 -7.19 -2.04 -8.66
C MET A 81 -6.41 -2.47 -9.93
N SER A 82 -6.84 -1.98 -11.10
CA SER A 82 -6.16 -2.23 -12.37
C SER A 82 -4.67 -1.84 -12.28
N ARG A 83 -3.79 -2.83 -12.51
CA ARG A 83 -2.35 -2.66 -12.31
C ARG A 83 -1.64 -2.19 -13.56
N VAL A 84 -0.81 -1.17 -13.42
CA VAL A 84 0.15 -0.72 -14.42
C VAL A 84 1.56 -1.07 -13.94
N THR A 85 2.43 -1.43 -14.87
CA THR A 85 3.84 -1.75 -14.60
C THR A 85 4.73 -0.75 -15.33
N ILE A 86 5.72 -0.21 -14.60
CA ILE A 86 6.75 0.70 -15.12
C ILE A 86 8.12 0.14 -14.76
N LYS A 87 9.17 0.63 -15.43
CA LYS A 87 10.54 0.15 -15.19
C LYS A 87 11.55 1.29 -15.18
N PRO A 88 11.44 2.25 -14.26
CA PRO A 88 12.39 3.35 -14.17
C PRO A 88 13.74 2.90 -13.60
N THR A 89 14.81 3.64 -13.97
CA THR A 89 16.09 3.59 -13.28
C THR A 89 16.00 4.39 -11.99
N LEU A 90 16.15 3.73 -10.83
CA LEU A 90 16.02 4.38 -9.52
C LEU A 90 17.28 5.12 -9.11
N GLU A 91 17.12 6.22 -8.36
CA GLU A 91 18.23 7.05 -7.91
C GLU A 91 19.10 6.40 -6.83
N TYR A 92 18.56 5.42 -6.10
CA TYR A 92 19.23 4.84 -4.92
C TYR A 92 20.36 3.88 -5.26
N ASP A 93 20.27 3.18 -6.38
CA ASP A 93 21.29 2.21 -6.82
C ASP A 93 21.63 2.34 -8.31
N ALA A 94 21.04 3.31 -9.00
CA ALA A 94 21.20 3.56 -10.43
C ALA A 94 20.87 2.35 -11.31
N ARG A 95 19.89 1.53 -10.92
CA ARG A 95 19.44 0.35 -11.65
C ARG A 95 17.97 0.44 -12.05
N PRO A 96 17.57 -0.19 -13.18
CA PRO A 96 16.17 -0.29 -13.53
C PRO A 96 15.45 -1.30 -12.63
N HIS A 97 14.33 -0.90 -12.04
CA HIS A 97 13.48 -1.73 -11.20
C HIS A 97 12.06 -1.79 -11.73
N THR A 98 11.41 -2.93 -11.57
CA THR A 98 10.01 -3.11 -11.96
C THR A 98 9.11 -2.67 -10.81
N LEU A 99 8.37 -1.58 -11.02
CA LEU A 99 7.34 -1.10 -10.10
C LEU A 99 5.96 -1.38 -10.66
N SER A 100 5.02 -1.76 -9.80
CA SER A 100 3.64 -1.97 -10.24
C SER A 100 2.61 -1.54 -9.20
N GLY A 101 1.49 -1.01 -9.70
CA GLY A 101 0.35 -0.54 -8.91
C GLY A 101 -0.69 0.13 -9.81
N PRO A 102 -1.81 0.62 -9.26
CA PRO A 102 -2.81 1.36 -10.03
C PRO A 102 -2.32 2.73 -10.46
N LEU A 103 -2.92 3.29 -11.51
CA LEU A 103 -2.74 4.71 -11.82
C LEU A 103 -3.28 5.56 -10.67
N LEU A 104 -2.54 6.60 -10.34
CA LEU A 104 -2.99 7.58 -9.33
C LEU A 104 -4.26 8.30 -9.79
N SER A 105 -4.41 8.56 -11.09
CA SER A 105 -5.64 9.12 -11.69
C SER A 105 -6.86 8.24 -11.40
N ASP A 106 -6.74 6.91 -11.53
CA ASP A 106 -7.85 5.98 -11.34
C ASP A 106 -8.26 5.91 -9.86
N LEU A 107 -7.28 6.02 -8.95
CA LEU A 107 -7.53 6.10 -7.52
C LEU A 107 -8.25 7.40 -7.16
N LEU A 108 -7.85 8.54 -7.74
CA LEU A 108 -8.50 9.84 -7.55
C LEU A 108 -9.93 9.84 -8.14
N GLU A 109 -10.15 9.21 -9.29
CA GLU A 109 -11.47 9.03 -9.87
C GLU A 109 -12.38 8.19 -8.98
N ARG A 110 -11.86 7.11 -8.39
CA ARG A 110 -12.61 6.23 -7.47
C ARG A 110 -13.16 6.97 -6.25
N VAL A 111 -12.44 7.99 -5.76
CA VAL A 111 -12.91 8.82 -4.63
C VAL A 111 -13.74 10.02 -5.09
N GLY A 112 -13.97 10.15 -6.39
CA GLY A 112 -14.76 11.25 -6.98
C GLY A 112 -14.06 12.61 -6.89
N ALA A 113 -12.75 12.66 -7.00
CA ALA A 113 -12.00 13.90 -7.12
C ALA A 113 -12.42 14.70 -8.35
N PRO A 114 -12.35 16.07 -8.35
CA PRO A 114 -12.64 16.88 -9.52
C PRO A 114 -11.77 16.46 -10.71
N GLY A 115 -12.40 16.36 -11.89
CA GLY A 115 -11.72 15.94 -13.12
C GLY A 115 -10.94 17.05 -13.83
N SER A 116 -10.99 18.29 -13.35
CA SER A 116 -10.28 19.43 -13.94
C SER A 116 -8.77 19.24 -13.83
N GLY A 117 -8.05 19.53 -14.90
CA GLY A 117 -6.60 19.30 -14.97
C GLY A 117 -5.79 20.12 -13.98
N ASP A 118 -6.27 21.31 -13.62
CA ASP A 118 -5.67 22.23 -12.65
C ASP A 118 -5.97 21.86 -11.18
N THR A 119 -6.79 20.83 -10.92
CA THR A 119 -7.02 20.30 -9.58
C THR A 119 -5.69 20.03 -8.90
N LYS A 120 -5.46 20.65 -7.75
CA LYS A 120 -4.19 20.52 -7.00
C LYS A 120 -4.21 19.28 -6.14
N ILE A 121 -3.17 18.49 -6.27
CA ILE A 121 -2.97 17.25 -5.52
C ILE A 121 -1.74 17.39 -4.64
N VAL A 122 -1.90 17.19 -3.34
CA VAL A 122 -0.76 17.13 -2.41
C VAL A 122 -0.56 15.68 -1.98
N LEU A 123 0.64 15.18 -2.21
CA LEU A 123 1.06 13.82 -1.84
C LEU A 123 1.97 13.92 -0.62
N ARG A 124 1.68 13.16 0.46
CA ARG A 124 2.46 13.19 1.70
C ARG A 124 3.02 11.83 2.05
N ALA A 125 4.30 11.83 2.42
CA ALA A 125 5.03 10.68 2.95
C ALA A 125 5.04 10.68 4.48
N ILE A 126 5.32 9.53 5.06
CA ILE A 126 5.35 9.31 6.51
C ILE A 126 6.46 10.09 7.22
N ASP A 127 7.54 10.46 6.51
CA ASP A 127 8.67 11.26 7.01
C ASP A 127 8.38 12.77 7.01
N GLY A 128 7.18 13.18 6.55
CA GLY A 128 6.77 14.58 6.45
C GLY A 128 7.06 15.21 5.08
N TYR A 129 7.73 14.52 4.16
CA TYR A 129 7.90 15.03 2.81
C TYR A 129 6.55 15.19 2.13
N ALA A 130 6.30 16.37 1.58
CA ALA A 130 5.04 16.70 0.91
C ALA A 130 5.31 17.42 -0.39
N VAL A 131 4.68 16.96 -1.47
CA VAL A 131 4.79 17.58 -2.78
C VAL A 131 3.42 17.96 -3.31
N GLN A 132 3.35 19.10 -3.98
CA GLN A 132 2.15 19.55 -4.68
C GLN A 132 2.33 19.35 -6.18
N THR A 133 1.32 18.82 -6.82
CA THR A 133 1.24 18.63 -8.27
C THR A 133 -0.18 18.95 -8.75
N THR A 134 -0.45 18.78 -10.04
CA THR A 134 -1.77 18.95 -10.63
C THR A 134 -2.25 17.62 -11.22
N LEU A 135 -3.57 17.48 -11.40
CA LEU A 135 -4.14 16.29 -12.03
C LEU A 135 -3.64 16.12 -13.48
N ASP A 136 -3.39 17.21 -14.21
CA ASP A 136 -2.78 17.13 -15.54
C ASP A 136 -1.37 16.55 -15.48
N THR A 137 -0.54 16.98 -14.54
CA THR A 137 0.81 16.42 -14.35
C THR A 137 0.73 14.93 -13.96
N VAL A 138 -0.21 14.58 -13.07
CA VAL A 138 -0.44 13.17 -12.67
C VAL A 138 -0.79 12.31 -13.88
N ARG A 139 -1.65 12.81 -14.77
CA ARG A 139 -2.06 12.09 -15.99
C ARG A 139 -0.94 12.04 -17.03
N ALA A 140 -0.32 13.18 -17.33
CA ALA A 140 0.74 13.30 -18.34
C ALA A 140 1.93 12.40 -18.01
N ASN A 141 2.37 12.38 -16.76
CA ASN A 141 3.48 11.56 -16.30
C ASN A 141 3.07 10.13 -15.96
N ARG A 142 1.76 9.80 -16.05
CA ARG A 142 1.22 8.47 -15.74
C ARG A 142 1.66 7.96 -14.38
N PHE A 143 1.50 8.78 -13.33
CA PHE A 143 1.81 8.37 -11.96
C PHE A 143 1.08 7.09 -11.59
N ILE A 144 1.78 6.16 -10.97
CA ILE A 144 1.19 4.99 -10.30
C ILE A 144 1.31 5.13 -8.78
N VAL A 145 0.41 4.49 -8.07
CA VAL A 145 0.58 4.19 -6.64
C VAL A 145 1.20 2.81 -6.58
N ALA A 146 2.53 2.75 -6.60
CA ALA A 146 3.25 1.49 -6.56
C ALA A 146 2.99 0.76 -5.25
N THR A 147 2.62 -0.50 -5.35
CA THR A 147 2.41 -1.45 -4.26
C THR A 147 3.47 -2.54 -4.24
N HIS A 148 4.16 -2.77 -5.38
CA HIS A 148 5.17 -3.80 -5.54
C HIS A 148 6.42 -3.27 -6.22
N LEU A 149 7.57 -3.78 -5.78
CA LEU A 149 8.90 -3.59 -6.35
C LEU A 149 9.48 -4.98 -6.67
N ASP A 150 9.88 -5.21 -7.92
CA ASP A 150 10.45 -6.47 -8.40
C ASP A 150 9.61 -7.70 -8.00
N GLY A 151 8.28 -7.55 -8.12
CA GLY A 151 7.30 -8.61 -7.82
C GLY A 151 7.00 -8.83 -6.34
N LYS A 152 7.62 -8.08 -5.43
CA LYS A 152 7.37 -8.17 -3.98
C LYS A 152 6.62 -6.94 -3.50
N PRO A 153 5.68 -7.06 -2.53
CA PRO A 153 5.08 -5.89 -1.90
C PRO A 153 6.15 -4.95 -1.32
N LEU A 154 5.92 -3.65 -1.49
CA LEU A 154 6.76 -2.62 -0.86
C LEU A 154 6.63 -2.71 0.65
N SER A 155 7.76 -2.75 1.36
CA SER A 155 7.78 -2.82 2.83
C SER A 155 7.81 -1.43 3.46
N LEU A 156 7.13 -1.28 4.60
CA LEU A 156 7.32 -0.14 5.49
C LEU A 156 8.74 -0.19 6.04
N GLY A 157 9.45 0.95 6.01
CA GLY A 157 10.88 1.01 6.36
C GLY A 157 11.83 0.83 5.15
N GLY A 158 11.28 0.44 3.98
CA GLY A 158 11.92 0.59 2.68
C GLY A 158 11.27 1.75 1.90
N LEU A 159 10.96 1.56 0.63
CA LEU A 159 10.27 2.57 -0.20
C LEU A 159 8.73 2.52 -0.05
N GLY A 160 8.21 1.66 0.82
CA GLY A 160 6.77 1.42 1.01
C GLY A 160 6.21 2.02 2.31
N ALA A 161 4.97 1.65 2.63
CA ALA A 161 4.13 0.63 1.97
C ALA A 161 3.60 1.00 0.56
N LEU A 162 3.44 2.28 0.24
CA LEU A 162 2.99 2.81 -1.04
C LEU A 162 3.97 3.88 -1.53
N TRP A 163 4.11 4.00 -2.84
CA TRP A 163 4.97 4.99 -3.46
C TRP A 163 4.26 5.64 -4.65
N ALA A 164 4.07 6.96 -4.63
CA ALA A 164 3.62 7.68 -5.80
C ALA A 164 4.81 7.89 -6.73
N VAL A 165 4.80 7.28 -7.91
CA VAL A 165 5.97 7.27 -8.80
C VAL A 165 5.56 7.17 -10.28
N TYR A 166 6.42 7.67 -11.16
CA TYR A 166 6.30 7.59 -12.61
C TYR A 166 7.56 6.97 -13.25
N ASP A 167 7.48 6.63 -14.52
CA ASP A 167 8.63 6.17 -15.31
C ASP A 167 9.40 7.38 -15.85
N ALA A 168 10.35 7.88 -15.05
CA ALA A 168 11.13 9.06 -15.39
C ALA A 168 11.98 8.88 -16.66
N ASP A 169 12.37 7.65 -16.98
CA ASP A 169 13.20 7.35 -18.16
C ASP A 169 12.39 7.50 -19.46
N ARG A 170 11.05 7.47 -19.38
CA ARG A 170 10.15 7.65 -20.52
C ARG A 170 9.64 9.09 -20.70
N ILE A 171 10.01 9.99 -19.81
CA ILE A 171 9.62 11.40 -19.86
C ILE A 171 10.86 12.20 -20.27
N PRO A 172 10.95 12.73 -21.53
CA PRO A 172 12.18 13.34 -22.07
C PRO A 172 12.77 14.41 -21.17
N GLU A 173 11.94 15.29 -20.61
CA GLU A 173 12.36 16.40 -19.74
C GLU A 173 12.94 15.88 -18.39
N LEU A 174 12.50 14.73 -17.91
CA LEU A 174 13.03 14.12 -16.70
C LEU A 174 14.23 13.23 -17.00
N ALA A 175 14.20 12.49 -18.10
CA ALA A 175 15.33 11.66 -18.54
C ALA A 175 16.61 12.47 -18.78
N ALA A 176 16.46 13.74 -19.20
CA ALA A 176 17.56 14.67 -19.39
C ALA A 176 18.18 15.21 -18.09
N LYS A 177 17.47 15.04 -16.94
CA LYS A 177 17.97 15.51 -15.64
C LYS A 177 18.94 14.51 -14.99
N PRO A 178 19.81 14.99 -14.09
CA PRO A 178 20.56 14.11 -13.19
C PRO A 178 19.59 13.15 -12.45
N LEU A 179 20.01 11.91 -12.24
CA LEU A 179 19.14 10.86 -11.70
C LEU A 179 18.46 11.24 -10.37
N LYS A 180 19.19 11.94 -9.49
CA LYS A 180 18.69 12.42 -8.19
C LYS A 180 17.57 13.48 -8.29
N GLU A 181 17.41 14.10 -9.45
CA GLU A 181 16.40 15.15 -9.66
C GLU A 181 15.14 14.65 -10.37
N ARG A 182 15.14 13.37 -10.79
CA ARG A 182 14.06 12.80 -11.59
C ARG A 182 12.82 12.49 -10.79
N PHE A 183 12.94 12.24 -9.48
CA PHE A 183 11.87 11.74 -8.62
C PHE A 183 11.41 12.74 -7.55
N VAL A 184 11.70 14.03 -7.72
CA VAL A 184 11.32 15.08 -6.74
C VAL A 184 9.80 15.20 -6.49
N LEU A 185 8.96 14.69 -7.38
CA LEU A 185 7.50 14.64 -7.17
C LEU A 185 7.00 13.28 -6.69
N CYS A 186 7.88 12.36 -6.34
CA CYS A 186 7.58 10.96 -6.08
C CYS A 186 7.82 10.57 -4.61
N PRO A 187 6.94 10.95 -3.67
CA PRO A 187 7.10 10.59 -2.27
C PRO A 187 6.94 9.07 -2.08
N TRP A 188 7.99 8.41 -1.58
CA TRP A 188 7.92 7.03 -1.07
C TRP A 188 7.36 7.02 0.36
N GLY A 189 6.85 5.88 0.81
CA GLY A 189 6.12 5.83 2.08
C GLY A 189 4.88 6.74 2.08
N MET A 190 4.26 6.93 0.91
CA MET A 190 3.06 7.76 0.79
C MET A 190 1.91 7.17 1.60
N TYR A 191 1.28 7.99 2.44
CA TYR A 191 0.18 7.58 3.30
C TYR A 191 -1.04 8.50 3.21
N GLN A 192 -0.90 9.72 2.63
CA GLN A 192 -1.98 10.67 2.53
C GLN A 192 -1.94 11.43 1.19
N ILE A 193 -3.13 11.64 0.63
CA ILE A 193 -3.38 12.48 -0.54
C ILE A 193 -4.41 13.54 -0.15
N GLN A 194 -4.11 14.81 -0.42
CA GLN A 194 -5.08 15.88 -0.30
C GLN A 194 -5.44 16.41 -1.68
N VAL A 195 -6.74 16.41 -1.97
CA VAL A 195 -7.31 16.99 -3.17
C VAL A 195 -7.84 18.37 -2.84
N ASN A 196 -7.33 19.40 -3.51
CA ASN A 196 -7.84 20.76 -3.36
C ASN A 196 -8.60 21.13 -4.64
N ALA A 197 -9.75 21.75 -4.48
CA ALA A 197 -10.45 22.33 -5.62
C ALA A 197 -9.53 23.36 -6.32
N ALA A 198 -9.72 23.50 -7.62
CA ALA A 198 -9.05 24.52 -8.42
C ALA A 198 -9.48 25.92 -8.01
#